data_440ad37f2d6d5a7fe06a62e9b9b7abdf
#
_entry.id   440ad37f2d6d5a7fe06a62e9b9b7abdf
#
_cell.length_a   1.000
_cell.length_b   1.000
_cell.length_c   1.000
_cell.angle_alpha   90.00
_cell.angle_beta   90.00
_cell.angle_gamma   90.00
#
_symmetry.space_group_name_H-M   'P 1'
#
loop_
_entity.id
_entity.type
_entity.pdbx_description
1 polymer ?
#
loop_
_entity_poly.entity_id
_entity_poly.type
_entity_poly.pdbx_seq_one_letter_code
_entity_poly.pdbx_strand_id
1 'polypeptide(L)'
;MDFDWQEDNSWVSLADDPNHPGMKMIETMAMDYYDFLCRKFGEENVIGLECHLDETTPHFHALVIPVAERVKRGRVGGYELDPDVESDGKERPEHITTRQFERLKEEDQSFYRPATPKKVLTVSYSHYFGETKYEESQSFRKWHDMLHDEVNIKWGLERGEDTSLMAAEERKEH
;
A
#
# COMPACT_ATOMS: atom_id res chain seq x y z
N MET A 1 31.03 -3.58 -9.12
CA MET A 1 31.31 -4.97 -9.55
C MET A 1 30.33 -5.18 -10.69
N ASP A 2 30.85 -5.01 -11.92
CA ASP A 2 30.03 -5.11 -13.13
C ASP A 2 29.74 -6.59 -13.35
N PHE A 3 28.51 -6.97 -13.07
CA PHE A 3 28.02 -8.31 -13.35
C PHE A 3 27.39 -8.25 -14.73
N ASP A 4 28.13 -8.75 -15.74
CA ASP A 4 27.61 -8.84 -17.10
C ASP A 4 26.80 -10.13 -17.24
N TRP A 5 25.49 -10.03 -17.20
CA TRP A 5 24.56 -11.13 -17.39
C TRP A 5 24.57 -11.69 -18.84
N GLN A 6 25.32 -11.06 -19.75
CA GLN A 6 25.24 -11.34 -21.18
C GLN A 6 26.45 -12.07 -21.78
N GLU A 7 27.54 -12.24 -21.05
CA GLU A 7 28.75 -12.82 -21.65
C GLU A 7 28.73 -14.33 -21.89
N ASP A 8 27.77 -15.04 -21.30
CA ASP A 8 27.62 -16.46 -21.56
C ASP A 8 26.16 -16.84 -21.82
N ASN A 9 25.87 -17.29 -23.05
CA ASN A 9 24.54 -17.83 -23.41
C ASN A 9 24.17 -19.14 -22.68
N SER A 10 24.96 -19.57 -21.73
CA SER A 10 24.63 -20.62 -20.80
C SER A 10 23.98 -20.00 -19.57
N TRP A 11 22.66 -19.89 -19.58
CA TRP A 11 21.87 -19.66 -18.37
C TRP A 11 22.11 -20.83 -17.41
N VAL A 12 23.11 -20.72 -16.57
CA VAL A 12 23.20 -21.58 -15.39
C VAL A 12 22.04 -21.11 -14.50
N SER A 13 21.10 -22.00 -14.25
CA SER A 13 20.04 -21.72 -13.28
C SER A 13 20.72 -21.38 -11.96
N LEU A 14 20.57 -20.14 -11.47
CA LEU A 14 21.07 -19.75 -10.16
C LEU A 14 20.49 -20.64 -9.05
N ALA A 15 19.37 -21.28 -9.32
CA ALA A 15 18.75 -22.27 -8.43
C ALA A 15 19.62 -23.53 -8.28
N ASP A 16 20.44 -23.88 -9.27
CA ASP A 16 21.28 -25.10 -9.25
C ASP A 16 22.62 -24.87 -8.55
N ASP A 17 23.05 -23.62 -8.35
CA ASP A 17 24.29 -23.28 -7.62
C ASP A 17 24.03 -22.22 -6.53
N PRO A 18 23.69 -22.64 -5.29
CA PRO A 18 23.47 -21.73 -4.17
C PRO A 18 24.70 -20.88 -3.79
N ASN A 19 25.90 -21.28 -4.25
CA ASN A 19 27.14 -20.56 -3.97
C ASN A 19 27.54 -19.61 -5.10
N HIS A 20 26.74 -19.51 -6.16
CA HIS A 20 27.00 -18.60 -7.25
C HIS A 20 27.12 -17.14 -6.76
N PRO A 21 28.14 -16.37 -7.17
CA PRO A 21 28.32 -14.98 -6.71
C PRO A 21 27.07 -14.10 -6.90
N GLY A 22 26.27 -14.37 -7.93
CA GLY A 22 25.00 -13.69 -8.21
C GLY A 22 23.95 -13.88 -7.12
N MET A 23 23.99 -14.99 -6.36
CA MET A 23 23.02 -15.23 -5.27
C MET A 23 23.10 -14.16 -4.20
N LYS A 24 24.31 -13.77 -3.78
CA LYS A 24 24.48 -12.71 -2.79
C LYS A 24 23.97 -11.35 -3.29
N MET A 25 24.11 -11.09 -4.57
CA MET A 25 23.58 -9.88 -5.19
C MET A 25 22.04 -9.90 -5.17
N ILE A 26 21.42 -11.02 -5.53
CA ILE A 26 19.96 -11.20 -5.50
C ILE A 26 19.43 -11.06 -4.07
N GLU A 27 20.10 -11.67 -3.08
CA GLU A 27 19.72 -11.50 -1.66
C GLU A 27 19.75 -10.03 -1.25
N THR A 28 20.79 -9.29 -1.61
CA THR A 28 20.89 -7.86 -1.28
C THR A 28 19.82 -7.05 -1.99
N MET A 29 19.55 -7.36 -3.26
CA MET A 29 18.47 -6.74 -4.04
C MET A 29 17.11 -7.04 -3.40
N ALA A 30 16.87 -8.28 -2.97
CA ALA A 30 15.65 -8.68 -2.27
C ALA A 30 15.43 -7.86 -1.00
N MET A 31 16.48 -7.58 -0.23
CA MET A 31 16.39 -6.72 0.95
C MET A 31 16.00 -5.28 0.60
N ASP A 32 16.56 -4.71 -0.47
CA ASP A 32 16.16 -3.37 -0.92
C ASP A 32 14.68 -3.31 -1.34
N TYR A 33 14.18 -4.34 -2.04
CA TYR A 33 12.74 -4.47 -2.37
C TYR A 33 11.87 -4.65 -1.13
N TYR A 34 12.31 -5.50 -0.19
CA TYR A 34 11.61 -5.71 1.07
C TYR A 34 11.49 -4.40 1.86
N ASP A 35 12.59 -3.67 2.02
CA ASP A 35 12.62 -2.38 2.70
C ASP A 35 11.70 -1.34 2.02
N PHE A 36 11.68 -1.33 0.69
CA PHE A 36 10.76 -0.49 -0.07
C PHE A 36 9.29 -0.83 0.26
N LEU A 37 8.94 -2.11 0.25
CA LEU A 37 7.57 -2.56 0.56
C LEU A 37 7.19 -2.22 2.01
N CYS A 38 8.11 -2.43 2.97
CA CYS A 38 7.88 -2.07 4.36
C CYS A 38 7.64 -0.57 4.56
N ARG A 39 8.37 0.29 3.85
CA ARG A 39 8.13 1.73 3.88
C ARG A 39 6.77 2.14 3.29
N LYS A 40 6.26 1.39 2.31
CA LYS A 40 4.99 1.72 1.62
C LYS A 40 3.76 1.12 2.30
N PHE A 41 3.87 -0.07 2.87
CA PHE A 41 2.72 -0.83 3.39
C PHE A 41 2.77 -1.04 4.92
N GLY A 42 3.92 -0.83 5.56
CA GLY A 42 4.22 -1.24 6.93
C GLY A 42 4.80 -2.66 6.96
N GLU A 43 5.80 -2.89 7.81
CA GLU A 43 6.50 -4.19 7.91
C GLU A 43 5.53 -5.33 8.24
N GLU A 44 4.60 -5.08 9.14
CA GLU A 44 3.58 -6.04 9.57
C GLU A 44 2.60 -6.46 8.46
N ASN A 45 2.58 -5.72 7.35
CA ASN A 45 1.69 -5.95 6.22
C ASN A 45 2.40 -6.57 5.01
N VAL A 46 3.72 -6.76 5.08
CA VAL A 46 4.50 -7.48 4.07
C VAL A 46 4.57 -8.95 4.48
N ILE A 47 3.78 -9.79 3.82
CA ILE A 47 3.60 -11.20 4.19
C ILE A 47 4.71 -12.07 3.63
N GLY A 48 5.23 -11.72 2.45
CA GLY A 48 6.32 -12.47 1.83
C GLY A 48 6.90 -11.75 0.62
N LEU A 49 8.15 -12.08 0.34
CA LEU A 49 8.87 -11.72 -0.87
C LEU A 49 9.61 -12.97 -1.33
N GLU A 50 9.26 -13.47 -2.49
CA GLU A 50 9.84 -14.67 -3.08
C GLU A 50 10.60 -14.29 -4.34
N CYS A 51 11.80 -14.87 -4.54
CA CYS A 51 12.57 -14.72 -5.76
C CYS A 51 12.47 -16.01 -6.58
N HIS A 52 11.99 -15.91 -7.79
CA HIS A 52 11.95 -16.98 -8.75
C HIS A 52 13.21 -16.94 -9.62
N LEU A 53 13.96 -18.04 -9.58
CA LEU A 53 15.25 -18.22 -10.27
C LEU A 53 15.20 -19.32 -11.35
N ASP A 54 14.07 -20.01 -11.46
CA ASP A 54 13.85 -21.14 -12.34
C ASP A 54 13.33 -20.74 -13.75
N GLU A 55 13.06 -19.45 -13.92
CA GLU A 55 12.65 -18.88 -15.21
C GLU A 55 13.84 -18.20 -15.90
N THR A 56 13.65 -17.79 -17.16
CA THR A 56 14.68 -17.15 -17.98
C THR A 56 15.20 -15.82 -17.42
N THR A 57 14.41 -15.16 -16.59
CA THR A 57 14.77 -13.91 -15.95
C THR A 57 14.40 -13.95 -14.47
N PRO A 58 15.36 -13.75 -13.54
CA PRO A 58 15.05 -13.66 -12.11
C PRO A 58 14.02 -12.56 -11.85
N HIS A 59 12.99 -12.87 -11.06
CA HIS A 59 11.98 -11.90 -10.69
C HIS A 59 11.45 -12.13 -9.28
N PHE A 60 10.85 -11.07 -8.70
CA PHE A 60 10.35 -11.10 -7.35
C PHE A 60 8.83 -11.07 -7.31
N HIS A 61 8.25 -11.94 -6.50
CA HIS A 61 6.84 -11.93 -6.15
C HIS A 61 6.66 -11.41 -4.73
N ALA A 62 5.91 -10.33 -4.57
CA ALA A 62 5.61 -9.76 -3.26
C ALA A 62 4.14 -9.97 -2.89
N LEU A 63 3.91 -10.44 -1.67
CA LEU A 63 2.59 -10.53 -1.09
C LEU A 63 2.44 -9.52 0.04
N VAL A 64 1.54 -8.56 -0.13
CA VAL A 64 1.28 -7.50 0.83
C VAL A 64 -0.20 -7.39 1.18
N ILE A 65 -0.51 -6.96 2.41
CA ILE A 65 -1.87 -6.62 2.82
C ILE A 65 -1.99 -5.09 2.78
N PRO A 66 -2.79 -4.50 1.87
CA PRO A 66 -2.92 -3.06 1.75
C PRO A 66 -3.82 -2.50 2.86
N VAL A 67 -3.26 -2.27 4.05
CA VAL A 67 -3.97 -1.70 5.19
C VAL A 67 -3.89 -0.18 5.15
N ALA A 68 -5.04 0.47 5.26
CA ALA A 68 -5.13 1.91 5.30
C ALA A 68 -6.05 2.40 6.43
N GLU A 69 -5.73 3.58 6.96
CA GLU A 69 -6.62 4.27 7.88
C GLU A 69 -7.78 4.89 7.09
N ARG A 70 -8.99 4.49 7.42
CA ARG A 70 -10.21 5.06 6.81
C ARG A 70 -11.18 5.53 7.87
N VAL A 71 -11.89 6.59 7.56
CA VAL A 71 -13.05 6.98 8.35
C VAL A 71 -14.10 5.88 8.21
N LYS A 72 -14.51 5.31 9.34
CA LYS A 72 -15.55 4.27 9.37
C LYS A 72 -16.82 4.83 8.71
N ARG A 73 -17.17 4.28 7.54
CA ARG A 73 -18.47 4.56 6.91
C ARG A 73 -19.57 3.96 7.78
N GLY A 74 -20.18 4.76 8.60
CA GLY A 74 -21.30 4.43 9.43
C GLY A 74 -22.07 5.71 9.70
N ARG A 75 -23.14 5.70 10.43
CA ARG A 75 -23.90 6.90 10.81
C ARG A 75 -22.97 7.93 11.49
N VAL A 76 -22.15 8.59 10.67
CA VAL A 76 -21.35 9.75 11.05
C VAL A 76 -22.30 10.93 10.93
N GLY A 77 -23.14 11.07 11.90
CA GLY A 77 -24.07 12.15 11.99
C GLY A 77 -24.72 12.04 13.35
N GLY A 78 -24.14 12.71 14.31
CA GLY A 78 -24.63 12.72 15.67
C GLY A 78 -23.69 13.50 16.54
N TYR A 79 -23.94 13.42 17.78
CA TYR A 79 -23.20 14.12 18.81
C TYR A 79 -22.72 13.10 19.83
N GLU A 80 -21.54 13.34 20.37
CA GLU A 80 -20.96 12.59 21.49
C GLU A 80 -20.88 13.47 22.73
N LEU A 81 -20.93 12.86 23.93
CA LEU A 81 -20.68 13.61 25.14
C LEU A 81 -19.31 14.30 25.05
N ASP A 82 -19.28 15.56 25.39
CA ASP A 82 -18.06 16.35 25.44
C ASP A 82 -17.29 16.01 26.72
N PRO A 83 -16.11 15.38 26.64
CA PRO A 83 -15.31 15.04 27.80
C PRO A 83 -14.78 16.25 28.54
N ASP A 84 -14.77 17.43 27.90
CA ASP A 84 -14.26 18.66 28.47
C ASP A 84 -15.34 19.43 29.27
N VAL A 85 -16.60 18.96 29.22
CA VAL A 85 -17.71 19.53 29.98
C VAL A 85 -17.91 18.76 31.29
N GLU A 86 -17.87 19.47 32.41
CA GLU A 86 -18.03 18.87 33.73
C GLU A 86 -19.45 18.27 33.91
N SER A 87 -19.49 17.00 34.36
CA SER A 87 -20.74 16.27 34.54
C SER A 87 -21.59 16.87 35.67
N ASP A 88 -22.89 17.09 35.43
CA ASP A 88 -23.86 17.53 36.42
C ASP A 88 -24.45 16.35 37.22
N GLY A 89 -23.89 15.14 37.08
CA GLY A 89 -24.32 13.93 37.76
C GLY A 89 -25.53 13.23 37.14
N LYS A 90 -26.07 13.72 36.02
CA LYS A 90 -27.12 13.04 35.27
C LYS A 90 -26.54 12.04 34.30
N GLU A 91 -27.15 10.86 34.24
CA GLU A 91 -26.84 9.87 33.20
C GLU A 91 -27.29 10.36 31.81
N ARG A 92 -26.35 10.42 30.88
CA ARG A 92 -26.61 10.77 29.50
C ARG A 92 -26.01 9.72 28.56
N PRO A 93 -26.67 9.42 27.41
CA PRO A 93 -26.09 8.54 26.41
C PRO A 93 -24.77 9.12 25.87
N GLU A 94 -23.73 8.27 25.74
CA GLU A 94 -22.44 8.69 25.16
C GLU A 94 -22.56 9.22 23.72
N HIS A 95 -23.51 8.68 22.96
CA HIS A 95 -23.78 9.09 21.58
C HIS A 95 -25.28 9.26 21.32
N ILE A 96 -25.61 10.35 20.64
CA ILE A 96 -26.98 10.66 20.21
C ILE A 96 -26.99 11.02 18.72
N THR A 97 -28.11 10.79 18.06
CA THR A 97 -28.33 11.20 16.67
C THR A 97 -28.61 12.70 16.59
N THR A 98 -28.37 13.31 15.41
CA THR A 98 -28.74 14.71 15.16
C THR A 98 -30.19 15.00 15.53
N ARG A 99 -31.13 14.11 15.18
CA ARG A 99 -32.54 14.24 15.53
C ARG A 99 -32.81 14.19 17.04
N GLN A 100 -32.02 13.44 17.80
CA GLN A 100 -32.14 13.42 19.28
C GLN A 100 -31.55 14.70 19.85
N PHE A 101 -30.42 15.17 19.34
CA PHE A 101 -29.77 16.43 19.76
C PHE A 101 -30.72 17.62 19.57
N GLU A 102 -31.35 17.76 18.41
CA GLU A 102 -32.30 18.84 18.12
C GLU A 102 -33.54 18.85 19.05
N ARG A 103 -33.83 17.74 19.72
CA ARG A 103 -34.93 17.60 20.66
C ARG A 103 -34.54 17.87 22.11
N LEU A 104 -33.25 17.97 22.38
CA LEU A 104 -32.76 18.32 23.70
C LEU A 104 -32.99 19.81 23.99
N LYS A 105 -33.13 20.14 25.26
CA LYS A 105 -33.11 21.55 25.70
C LYS A 105 -31.71 22.10 25.52
N GLU A 106 -31.61 23.41 25.34
CA GLU A 106 -30.33 24.09 25.14
C GLU A 106 -29.30 23.81 26.25
N GLU A 107 -29.81 23.68 27.52
CA GLU A 107 -28.97 23.32 28.67
C GLU A 107 -28.37 21.93 28.54
N ASP A 108 -29.10 20.94 27.96
CA ASP A 108 -28.60 19.59 27.77
C ASP A 108 -27.75 19.46 26.48
N GLN A 109 -27.98 20.32 25.48
CA GLN A 109 -27.18 20.35 24.26
C GLN A 109 -25.73 20.78 24.55
N SER A 110 -25.51 21.60 25.57
CA SER A 110 -24.16 22.07 25.95
C SER A 110 -23.21 20.94 26.39
N PHE A 111 -23.75 19.76 26.75
CA PHE A 111 -22.96 18.57 27.11
C PHE A 111 -22.53 17.74 25.91
N TYR A 112 -22.90 18.13 24.71
CA TYR A 112 -22.62 17.35 23.50
C TYR A 112 -21.86 18.20 22.48
N ARG A 113 -20.90 17.56 21.84
CA ARG A 113 -20.18 18.11 20.68
C ARG A 113 -20.45 17.24 19.45
N PRO A 114 -20.25 17.75 18.23
CA PRO A 114 -20.32 16.92 17.04
C PRO A 114 -19.38 15.71 17.16
N ALA A 115 -19.91 14.51 16.90
CA ALA A 115 -19.14 13.30 17.03
C ALA A 115 -17.97 13.28 16.03
N THR A 116 -16.79 13.03 16.55
CA THR A 116 -15.60 12.91 15.71
C THR A 116 -15.62 11.59 14.93
N PRO A 117 -15.45 11.61 13.61
CA PRO A 117 -15.41 10.40 12.82
C PRO A 117 -14.28 9.46 13.29
N LYS A 118 -14.64 8.26 13.74
CA LYS A 118 -13.64 7.28 14.17
C LYS A 118 -12.88 6.78 12.94
N LYS A 119 -11.57 6.91 12.98
CA LYS A 119 -10.67 6.28 12.03
C LYS A 119 -10.44 4.83 12.44
N VAL A 120 -10.46 3.93 11.49
CA VAL A 120 -10.21 2.51 11.67
C VAL A 120 -9.21 2.02 10.61
N LEU A 121 -8.33 1.12 11.01
CA LEU A 121 -7.50 0.39 10.07
C LEU A 121 -8.36 -0.65 9.34
N THR A 122 -8.27 -0.68 8.04
CA THR A 122 -9.00 -1.64 7.21
C THR A 122 -8.18 -2.00 5.98
N VAL A 123 -8.34 -3.23 5.52
CA VAL A 123 -7.78 -3.64 4.22
C VAL A 123 -8.47 -2.86 3.12
N SER A 124 -7.71 -2.16 2.32
CA SER A 124 -8.25 -1.28 1.29
C SER A 124 -7.36 -1.23 0.05
N TYR A 125 -7.63 -2.12 -0.89
CA TYR A 125 -6.98 -2.10 -2.20
C TYR A 125 -7.11 -0.74 -2.88
N SER A 126 -8.32 -0.18 -2.89
CA SER A 126 -8.59 1.07 -3.58
C SER A 126 -7.88 2.30 -2.99
N HIS A 127 -7.42 2.23 -1.74
CA HIS A 127 -6.61 3.30 -1.16
C HIS A 127 -5.25 3.44 -1.85
N TYR A 128 -4.65 2.30 -2.21
CA TYR A 128 -3.32 2.24 -2.83
C TYR A 128 -3.38 2.28 -4.36
N PHE A 129 -4.42 1.67 -4.93
CA PHE A 129 -4.47 1.40 -6.37
C PHE A 129 -5.63 2.09 -7.10
N GLY A 130 -6.54 2.77 -6.38
CA GLY A 130 -7.68 3.46 -6.99
C GLY A 130 -8.96 2.63 -7.00
N GLU A 131 -10.09 3.30 -7.23
CA GLU A 131 -11.44 2.69 -7.23
C GLU A 131 -11.89 2.28 -8.65
N THR A 132 -11.27 2.86 -9.69
CA THR A 132 -11.61 2.61 -11.09
C THR A 132 -10.41 2.00 -11.82
N LYS A 133 -10.65 1.28 -12.93
CA LYS A 133 -9.57 0.76 -13.79
C LYS A 133 -8.61 1.85 -14.30
N TYR A 134 -9.12 3.04 -14.51
CA TYR A 134 -8.29 4.16 -14.92
C TYR A 134 -7.35 4.60 -13.79
N GLU A 135 -7.87 4.79 -12.58
CA GLU A 135 -7.06 5.14 -11.40
C GLU A 135 -6.05 4.05 -11.05
N GLU A 136 -6.47 2.78 -11.15
CA GLU A 136 -5.61 1.62 -10.98
C GLU A 136 -4.42 1.67 -11.95
N SER A 137 -4.67 1.88 -13.25
CA SER A 137 -3.62 2.01 -14.25
C SER A 137 -2.66 3.18 -13.94
N GLN A 138 -3.18 4.34 -13.52
CA GLN A 138 -2.33 5.47 -13.12
C GLN A 138 -1.52 5.17 -11.86
N SER A 139 -2.11 4.44 -10.92
CA SER A 139 -1.43 4.03 -9.69
C SER A 139 -0.29 3.06 -9.97
N PHE A 140 -0.50 2.06 -10.82
CA PHE A 140 0.57 1.13 -11.21
C PHE A 140 1.74 1.85 -11.88
N ARG A 141 1.49 2.84 -12.75
CA ARG A 141 2.58 3.64 -13.32
C ARG A 141 3.40 4.34 -12.24
N LYS A 142 2.72 4.98 -11.27
CA LYS A 142 3.39 5.63 -10.14
C LYS A 142 4.19 4.62 -9.30
N TRP A 143 3.67 3.42 -9.11
CA TRP A 143 4.39 2.36 -8.42
C TRP A 143 5.64 1.94 -9.17
N HIS A 144 5.58 1.79 -10.50
CA HIS A 144 6.74 1.51 -11.34
C HIS A 144 7.78 2.64 -11.25
N ASP A 145 7.36 3.90 -11.31
CA ASP A 145 8.24 5.05 -11.19
C ASP A 145 8.93 5.08 -9.81
N MET A 146 8.15 4.92 -8.73
CA MET A 146 8.70 4.89 -7.37
C MET A 146 9.67 3.72 -7.17
N LEU A 147 9.32 2.53 -7.67
CA LEU A 147 10.18 1.35 -7.57
C LEU A 147 11.48 1.55 -8.33
N HIS A 148 11.40 2.13 -9.53
CA HIS A 148 12.58 2.46 -10.32
C HIS A 148 13.48 3.45 -9.57
N ASP A 149 12.95 4.57 -9.12
CA ASP A 149 13.69 5.66 -8.50
C ASP A 149 14.29 5.28 -7.14
N GLU A 150 13.58 4.49 -6.35
CA GLU A 150 14.00 4.14 -5.00
C GLU A 150 14.84 2.85 -4.94
N VAL A 151 14.67 1.91 -5.88
CA VAL A 151 15.34 0.60 -5.84
C VAL A 151 16.08 0.30 -7.13
N ASN A 152 15.41 0.24 -8.28
CA ASN A 152 15.96 -0.31 -9.51
C ASN A 152 17.21 0.45 -9.99
N ILE A 153 17.22 1.77 -9.84
CA ILE A 153 18.36 2.62 -10.26
C ILE A 153 19.65 2.27 -9.52
N LYS A 154 19.59 1.79 -8.28
CA LYS A 154 20.76 1.33 -7.51
C LYS A 154 21.40 0.10 -8.14
N TRP A 155 20.62 -0.68 -8.86
CA TRP A 155 20.99 -1.94 -9.46
C TRP A 155 21.25 -1.83 -10.96
N GLY A 156 21.19 -0.60 -11.52
CA GLY A 156 21.35 -0.35 -12.94
C GLY A 156 20.23 -0.92 -13.81
N LEU A 157 19.05 -1.19 -13.21
CA LEU A 157 17.89 -1.70 -13.93
C LEU A 157 17.10 -0.53 -14.53
N GLU A 158 16.69 -0.69 -15.77
CA GLU A 158 15.86 0.28 -16.45
C GLU A 158 14.41 0.20 -15.98
N ARG A 159 13.70 1.31 -16.06
CA ARG A 159 12.27 1.36 -15.70
C ARG A 159 11.39 0.51 -16.64
N GLY A 160 11.85 0.30 -17.85
CA GLY A 160 11.05 -0.25 -18.94
C GLY A 160 10.20 0.81 -19.65
N GLU A 161 9.65 0.47 -20.79
CA GLU A 161 8.86 1.38 -21.61
C GLU A 161 7.42 1.52 -21.09
N ASP A 162 6.88 2.73 -21.16
CA ASP A 162 5.46 2.96 -20.91
C ASP A 162 4.64 2.60 -22.16
N THR A 163 4.21 1.36 -22.23
CA THR A 163 3.41 0.86 -23.36
C THR A 163 1.97 1.38 -23.39
N SER A 164 1.56 2.23 -22.45
CA SER A 164 0.18 2.71 -22.34
C SER A 164 -0.24 3.63 -23.51
N LEU A 165 0.72 4.29 -24.12
CA LEU A 165 0.49 5.16 -25.28
C LEU A 165 0.66 4.41 -26.61
N MET A 166 1.13 3.18 -26.58
CA MET A 166 1.28 2.34 -27.78
C MET A 166 -0.08 1.87 -28.31
N ALA A 167 -0.19 1.75 -29.60
CA ALA A 167 -1.35 1.13 -30.21
C ALA A 167 -1.51 -0.35 -29.76
N ALA A 168 -2.74 -0.84 -29.75
CA ALA A 168 -3.03 -2.20 -29.23
C ALA A 168 -2.32 -3.32 -30.05
N GLU A 169 -1.91 -3.03 -31.28
CA GLU A 169 -1.17 -3.95 -32.14
C GLU A 169 0.31 -3.98 -31.78
N GLU A 170 0.92 -2.81 -31.48
CA GLU A 170 2.32 -2.71 -31.04
C GLU A 170 2.54 -3.34 -29.67
N ARG A 171 1.55 -3.27 -28.76
CA ARG A 171 1.62 -3.89 -27.42
C ARG A 171 1.69 -5.42 -27.42
N LYS A 172 1.41 -6.08 -28.53
CA LYS A 172 1.48 -7.55 -28.66
C LYS A 172 2.86 -8.04 -29.08
N GLU A 173 3.72 -7.14 -29.51
CA GLU A 173 5.08 -7.46 -30.00
C GLU A 173 6.16 -7.26 -28.92
N HIS A 174 5.79 -6.64 -27.79
CA HIS A 174 6.59 -6.46 -26.59
C HIS A 174 6.10 -7.35 -25.44
#